data_fb3d254429541dc0eccc15c69fdc94ab
#
_entry.id   fb3d254429541dc0eccc15c69fdc94ab
#
_cell.length_a   1.000
_cell.length_b   1.000
_cell.length_c   1.000
_cell.angle_alpha   90.00
_cell.angle_beta   90.00
_cell.angle_gamma   90.00
#
_symmetry.space_group_name_H-M   'P 1'
#
loop_
_entity.id
_entity.type
_entity.pdbx_description
1 polymer ?
#
loop_
_entity_poly.entity_id
_entity_poly.type
_entity_poly.pdbx_seq_one_letter_code
_entity_poly.pdbx_strand_id
1 'polypeptide(L)'
;IVSVDYKTGHWNLSARYEFKTRLRLKNRSGVNTSGLDEFDDGLHVAADIPAILALGAQYEIIDGLRANGGFHYYFDRQATQHNSRHEQLKNGGWEVLAGMEYDLSKRWTVSAGWQSTKYGLGKDSRFITDMSFVTNSNSVGLGAAFRLKERVKLNFAYFKTFYQHYRKDMADYCDMKQKFNGMLQPMAGQLQAGV
;
A
#
# COMPACT_ATOMS: atom_id res chain seq x y z
N ILE A 1 1.66 18.82 4.79
CA ILE A 1 2.94 18.09 4.78
C ILE A 1 3.99 19.00 5.42
N VAL A 2 4.80 18.41 6.31
CA VAL A 2 5.98 19.07 6.88
C VAL A 2 7.18 18.15 6.62
N SER A 3 8.30 18.72 6.18
CA SER A 3 9.53 17.95 5.96
C SER A 3 10.75 18.76 6.42
N VAL A 4 11.77 18.03 6.86
CA VAL A 4 13.07 18.55 7.25
C VAL A 4 14.14 17.67 6.61
N ASP A 5 15.12 18.31 6.00
CA ASP A 5 16.34 17.70 5.50
C ASP A 5 17.53 18.34 6.21
N TYR A 6 18.44 17.50 6.71
CA TYR A 6 19.64 17.92 7.42
C TYR A 6 20.86 17.24 6.86
N LYS A 7 21.80 18.03 6.36
CA LYS A 7 23.07 17.53 5.81
C LYS A 7 24.22 17.95 6.71
N THR A 8 25.05 16.98 7.12
CA THR A 8 26.23 17.21 7.94
C THR A 8 27.32 16.18 7.61
N GLY A 9 28.50 16.65 7.22
CA GLY A 9 29.61 15.77 6.78
C GLY A 9 29.15 14.82 5.68
N HIS A 10 29.31 13.53 5.94
CA HIS A 10 28.91 12.45 5.01
C HIS A 10 27.42 12.02 5.17
N TRP A 11 26.68 12.59 6.13
CA TRP A 11 25.29 12.25 6.39
C TRP A 11 24.32 13.20 5.70
N ASN A 12 23.25 12.63 5.16
CA ASN A 12 22.05 13.34 4.80
C ASN A 12 20.85 12.65 5.46
N LEU A 13 20.15 13.37 6.35
CA LEU A 13 19.04 12.87 7.14
C LEU A 13 17.76 13.58 6.73
N SER A 14 16.67 12.85 6.62
CA SER A 14 15.36 13.42 6.28
C SER A 14 14.26 12.89 7.17
N ALA A 15 13.30 13.76 7.47
CA ALA A 15 12.06 13.39 8.13
C ALA A 15 10.91 14.12 7.44
N ARG A 16 9.82 13.40 7.16
CA ARG A 16 8.61 13.93 6.55
C ARG A 16 7.38 13.39 7.29
N TYR A 17 6.45 14.30 7.57
CA TYR A 17 5.16 13.95 8.12
C TYR A 17 4.05 14.48 7.22
N GLU A 18 3.19 13.59 6.79
CA GLU A 18 1.98 13.91 6.05
C GLU A 18 0.78 13.78 6.97
N PHE A 19 0.02 14.86 7.11
CA PHE A 19 -1.17 14.85 7.96
C PHE A 19 -2.28 14.01 7.34
N LYS A 20 -3.08 13.38 8.19
CA LYS A 20 -4.29 12.70 7.76
C LYS A 20 -5.21 13.64 6.99
N THR A 21 -5.69 13.17 5.84
CA THR A 21 -6.68 13.89 5.06
C THR A 21 -8.04 13.23 5.23
N ARG A 22 -9.02 13.99 5.69
CA ARG A 22 -10.41 13.53 5.78
C ARG A 22 -11.04 13.53 4.40
N LEU A 23 -11.57 12.38 3.99
CA LEU A 23 -12.26 12.23 2.71
C LEU A 23 -13.65 11.68 2.95
N ARG A 24 -14.66 12.43 2.52
CA ARG A 24 -16.07 12.04 2.54
C ARG A 24 -16.56 11.93 1.11
N LEU A 25 -16.83 10.71 0.68
CA LEU A 25 -17.34 10.44 -0.65
C LEU A 25 -18.86 10.34 -0.58
N LYS A 26 -19.56 10.92 -1.54
CA LYS A 26 -21.00 10.72 -1.73
C LYS A 26 -21.19 9.85 -2.96
N ASN A 27 -21.82 8.70 -2.76
CA ASN A 27 -22.11 7.80 -3.84
C ASN A 27 -23.17 8.39 -4.78
N ARG A 28 -22.99 8.13 -6.06
CA ARG A 28 -23.97 8.42 -7.09
C ARG A 28 -24.14 7.18 -7.95
N SER A 29 -25.11 6.37 -7.62
CA SER A 29 -25.42 5.12 -8.33
C SER A 29 -26.83 5.15 -8.87
N GLY A 30 -27.00 4.83 -10.15
CA GLY A 30 -28.33 4.72 -10.74
C GLY A 30 -29.03 3.42 -10.29
N VAL A 31 -28.28 2.33 -10.14
CA VAL A 31 -28.79 1.02 -9.70
C VAL A 31 -27.70 0.33 -8.89
N ASN A 32 -28.01 -0.16 -7.71
CA ASN A 32 -27.13 -1.02 -6.92
C ASN A 32 -27.68 -2.45 -6.87
N THR A 33 -27.06 -3.33 -7.65
CA THR A 33 -27.37 -4.77 -7.67
C THR A 33 -26.33 -5.62 -6.93
N SER A 34 -25.33 -4.97 -6.30
CA SER A 34 -24.23 -5.68 -5.61
C SER A 34 -24.69 -6.34 -4.29
N GLY A 35 -25.81 -5.91 -3.73
CA GLY A 35 -26.27 -6.31 -2.40
C GLY A 35 -25.42 -5.72 -1.26
N LEU A 36 -24.50 -4.79 -1.59
CA LEU A 36 -23.68 -4.09 -0.62
C LEU A 36 -24.21 -2.66 -0.45
N ASP A 37 -24.57 -2.32 0.76
CA ASP A 37 -25.08 -1.00 1.15
C ASP A 37 -24.06 0.12 0.94
N GLU A 38 -22.76 -0.20 0.95
CA GLU A 38 -21.70 0.77 0.70
C GLU A 38 -21.75 1.42 -0.70
N PHE A 39 -22.53 0.86 -1.63
CA PHE A 39 -22.75 1.40 -2.99
C PHE A 39 -24.12 2.04 -3.19
N ASP A 40 -24.92 2.19 -2.13
CA ASP A 40 -26.24 2.80 -2.23
C ASP A 40 -26.16 4.27 -2.65
N ASP A 41 -27.13 4.69 -3.45
CA ASP A 41 -27.19 6.07 -3.93
C ASP A 41 -27.35 7.07 -2.78
N GLY A 42 -26.63 8.16 -2.85
CA GLY A 42 -26.66 9.22 -1.86
C GLY A 42 -25.93 8.93 -0.55
N LEU A 43 -25.43 7.69 -0.34
CA LEU A 43 -24.69 7.33 0.87
C LEU A 43 -23.37 8.11 0.96
N HIS A 44 -23.05 8.58 2.17
CA HIS A 44 -21.78 9.20 2.46
C HIS A 44 -20.82 8.17 3.05
N VAL A 45 -19.73 7.91 2.32
CA VAL A 45 -18.71 6.91 2.66
C VAL A 45 -17.45 7.62 3.16
N ALA A 46 -16.99 7.24 4.35
CA ALA A 46 -15.70 7.71 4.85
C ALA A 46 -14.55 6.90 4.19
N ALA A 47 -13.57 7.62 3.64
CA ALA A 47 -12.40 7.04 2.99
C ALA A 47 -11.14 7.90 3.29
N ASP A 48 -10.91 8.18 4.59
CA ASP A 48 -9.80 9.03 5.01
C ASP A 48 -8.45 8.47 4.50
N ILE A 49 -7.57 9.37 4.09
CA ILE A 49 -6.18 9.04 3.77
C ILE A 49 -5.37 9.10 5.08
N PRO A 50 -4.66 8.03 5.46
CA PRO A 50 -3.89 8.00 6.71
C PRO A 50 -2.76 9.02 6.73
N ALA A 51 -2.36 9.44 7.93
CA ALA A 51 -1.11 10.15 8.11
C ALA A 51 0.07 9.23 7.83
N ILE A 52 1.19 9.79 7.39
CA ILE A 52 2.41 9.05 7.06
C ILE A 52 3.58 9.73 7.76
N LEU A 53 4.40 8.95 8.46
CA LEU A 53 5.72 9.34 8.91
C LEU A 53 6.76 8.64 8.03
N ALA A 54 7.62 9.41 7.39
CA ALA A 54 8.73 8.92 6.60
C ALA A 54 10.05 9.44 7.17
N LEU A 55 11.00 8.54 7.42
CA LEU A 55 12.34 8.85 7.87
C LEU A 55 13.33 8.31 6.85
N GLY A 56 14.39 9.06 6.57
CA GLY A 56 15.44 8.67 5.64
C GLY A 56 16.82 9.05 6.16
N ALA A 57 17.79 8.21 5.87
CA ALA A 57 19.20 8.47 6.12
C ALA A 57 20.03 8.00 4.94
N GLN A 58 20.98 8.82 4.53
CA GLN A 58 22.01 8.47 3.56
C GLN A 58 23.37 8.76 4.17
N TYR A 59 24.31 7.87 3.92
CA TYR A 59 25.69 8.00 4.35
C TYR A 59 26.63 7.75 3.18
N GLU A 60 27.55 8.68 2.93
CA GLU A 60 28.62 8.52 1.96
C GLU A 60 29.79 7.81 2.64
N ILE A 61 29.99 6.53 2.29
CA ILE A 61 30.99 5.65 2.92
C ILE A 61 32.38 6.02 2.43
N ILE A 62 32.52 6.17 1.14
CA ILE A 62 33.71 6.68 0.42
C ILE A 62 33.22 7.46 -0.79
N ASP A 63 34.11 8.20 -1.45
CA ASP A 63 33.76 8.93 -2.66
C ASP A 63 33.06 8.03 -3.69
N GLY A 64 31.84 8.41 -4.04
CA GLY A 64 31.00 7.70 -5.00
C GLY A 64 30.27 6.48 -4.47
N LEU A 65 30.49 6.03 -3.23
CA LEU A 65 29.74 4.94 -2.61
C LEU A 65 28.82 5.47 -1.51
N ARG A 66 27.51 5.35 -1.71
CA ARG A 66 26.47 5.82 -0.79
C ARG A 66 25.60 4.66 -0.33
N ALA A 67 25.39 4.55 0.98
CA ALA A 67 24.36 3.70 1.57
C ALA A 67 23.17 4.57 1.96
N ASN A 68 21.96 4.06 1.79
CA ASN A 68 20.75 4.72 2.21
C ASN A 68 19.81 3.74 2.92
N GLY A 69 19.02 4.27 3.84
CA GLY A 69 18.00 3.56 4.57
C GLY A 69 16.77 4.44 4.75
N GLY A 70 15.61 3.82 4.82
CA GLY A 70 14.36 4.52 5.02
C GLY A 70 13.41 3.70 5.86
N PHE A 71 12.52 4.41 6.52
CA PHE A 71 11.43 3.85 7.29
C PHE A 71 10.17 4.67 7.04
N HIS A 72 9.07 3.99 6.67
CA HIS A 72 7.75 4.59 6.55
C HIS A 72 6.81 3.93 7.55
N TYR A 73 5.98 4.73 8.19
CA TYR A 73 4.89 4.26 9.04
C TYR A 73 3.58 4.92 8.64
N TYR A 74 2.58 4.09 8.38
CA TYR A 74 1.24 4.50 7.97
C TYR A 74 0.30 4.39 9.17
N PHE A 75 -0.36 5.49 9.52
CA PHE A 75 -1.30 5.55 10.64
C PHE A 75 -2.70 5.06 10.22
N ASP A 76 -2.76 3.89 9.57
CA ASP A 76 -3.99 3.36 8.95
C ASP A 76 -5.14 3.21 9.94
N ARG A 77 -4.86 2.83 11.18
CA ARG A 77 -5.88 2.70 12.24
C ARG A 77 -6.54 4.03 12.61
N GLN A 78 -5.91 5.15 12.30
CA GLN A 78 -6.45 6.49 12.57
C GLN A 78 -7.22 7.06 11.39
N ALA A 79 -7.17 6.41 10.23
CA ALA A 79 -7.87 6.82 9.02
C ALA A 79 -9.26 6.16 9.01
N THR A 80 -10.30 6.95 9.21
CA THR A 80 -11.68 6.44 9.24
C THR A 80 -12.07 5.87 7.88
N GLN A 81 -12.43 4.60 7.87
CA GLN A 81 -12.92 3.89 6.69
C GLN A 81 -14.37 3.49 6.90
N HIS A 82 -15.12 3.32 5.81
CA HIS A 82 -16.50 2.87 5.85
C HIS A 82 -16.62 1.54 6.63
N ASN A 83 -17.71 1.38 7.40
CA ASN A 83 -17.96 0.23 8.27
C ASN A 83 -16.84 -0.05 9.27
N SER A 84 -16.15 1.00 9.77
CA SER A 84 -15.07 0.89 10.76
C SER A 84 -13.96 -0.10 10.39
N ARG A 85 -13.72 -0.30 9.09
CA ARG A 85 -12.72 -1.27 8.59
C ARG A 85 -11.32 -1.03 9.18
N HIS A 86 -10.95 0.23 9.43
CA HIS A 86 -9.66 0.60 10.03
C HIS A 86 -9.45 0.03 11.44
N GLU A 87 -10.52 -0.25 12.20
CA GLU A 87 -10.47 -0.84 13.54
C GLU A 87 -10.06 -2.31 13.51
N GLN A 88 -10.26 -2.99 12.38
CA GLN A 88 -9.88 -4.40 12.19
C GLN A 88 -8.37 -4.57 11.97
N LEU A 89 -7.64 -3.49 11.72
CA LEU A 89 -6.19 -3.53 11.61
C LEU A 89 -5.57 -3.70 13.00
N LYS A 90 -4.63 -4.62 13.13
CA LYS A 90 -3.89 -4.82 14.37
C LYS A 90 -2.95 -3.64 14.64
N ASN A 91 -2.26 -3.18 13.62
CA ASN A 91 -1.30 -2.07 13.64
C ASN A 91 -1.42 -1.26 12.35
N GLY A 92 -0.77 -0.09 12.30
CA GLY A 92 -0.51 0.59 11.03
C GLY A 92 0.45 -0.20 10.16
N GLY A 93 0.41 0.05 8.85
CA GLY A 93 1.41 -0.46 7.93
C GLY A 93 2.77 0.18 8.16
N TRP A 94 3.84 -0.52 7.80
CA TRP A 94 5.18 0.03 7.82
C TRP A 94 6.07 -0.58 6.76
N GLU A 95 7.09 0.18 6.37
CA GLU A 95 8.07 -0.21 5.38
C GLU A 95 9.47 0.11 5.88
N VAL A 96 10.39 -0.81 5.63
CA VAL A 96 11.84 -0.57 5.79
C VAL A 96 12.48 -0.70 4.42
N LEU A 97 13.33 0.26 4.11
CA LEU A 97 14.08 0.33 2.87
C LEU A 97 15.57 0.41 3.18
N ALA A 98 16.38 -0.30 2.41
CA ALA A 98 17.82 -0.20 2.44
C ALA A 98 18.38 -0.28 1.02
N GLY A 99 19.39 0.47 0.72
CA GLY A 99 19.99 0.50 -0.60
C GLY A 99 21.42 0.99 -0.58
N MET A 100 22.09 0.73 -1.68
CA MET A 100 23.42 1.23 -1.96
C MET A 100 23.49 1.73 -3.39
N GLU A 101 24.28 2.76 -3.59
CA GLU A 101 24.55 3.34 -4.90
C GLU A 101 26.08 3.54 -5.02
N TYR A 102 26.62 3.16 -6.17
CA TYR A 102 28.05 3.29 -6.45
C TYR A 102 28.31 3.89 -7.83
N ASP A 103 29.13 4.93 -7.85
CA ASP A 103 29.60 5.58 -9.07
C ASP A 103 30.81 4.81 -9.62
N LEU A 104 30.56 3.85 -10.54
CA LEU A 104 31.61 3.08 -11.21
C LEU A 104 32.53 3.98 -12.02
N SER A 105 32.03 5.10 -12.53
CA SER A 105 32.77 6.09 -13.27
C SER A 105 32.02 7.41 -13.34
N LYS A 106 32.57 8.45 -13.93
CA LYS A 106 31.89 9.74 -14.18
C LYS A 106 30.61 9.60 -15.02
N ARG A 107 30.43 8.47 -15.70
CA ARG A 107 29.27 8.21 -16.60
C ARG A 107 28.35 7.14 -16.08
N TRP A 108 28.82 6.19 -15.29
CA TRP A 108 28.06 5.05 -14.84
C TRP A 108 27.85 5.06 -13.34
N THR A 109 26.61 4.93 -12.91
CA THR A 109 26.22 4.69 -11.52
C THR A 109 25.40 3.42 -11.48
N VAL A 110 25.66 2.53 -10.53
CA VAL A 110 24.86 1.34 -10.28
C VAL A 110 24.22 1.41 -8.90
N SER A 111 23.08 0.78 -8.73
CA SER A 111 22.38 0.75 -7.45
C SER A 111 21.74 -0.60 -7.21
N ALA A 112 21.63 -0.95 -5.93
CA ALA A 112 20.87 -2.10 -5.47
C ALA A 112 20.08 -1.70 -4.23
N GLY A 113 18.88 -2.27 -4.07
CA GLY A 113 18.03 -1.96 -2.93
C GLY A 113 17.14 -3.12 -2.54
N TRP A 114 16.70 -3.06 -1.31
CA TRP A 114 15.74 -3.98 -0.71
C TRP A 114 14.68 -3.20 0.06
N GLN A 115 13.45 -3.69 0.01
CA GLN A 115 12.32 -3.13 0.73
C GLN A 115 11.51 -4.27 1.37
N SER A 116 11.10 -4.09 2.60
CA SER A 116 10.14 -4.95 3.27
C SER A 116 8.90 -4.13 3.63
N THR A 117 7.75 -4.56 3.14
CA THR A 117 6.46 -3.93 3.42
C THR A 117 5.63 -4.85 4.30
N LYS A 118 5.14 -4.32 5.41
CA LYS A 118 4.25 -5.01 6.33
C LYS A 118 2.96 -4.22 6.47
N TYR A 119 1.86 -4.91 6.23
CA TYR A 119 0.53 -4.37 6.48
C TYR A 119 0.06 -4.82 7.86
N GLY A 120 -0.63 -3.95 8.58
CA GLY A 120 -1.14 -4.23 9.93
C GLY A 120 -2.31 -5.21 9.99
N LEU A 121 -2.36 -6.16 9.06
CA LEU A 121 -3.45 -7.12 8.91
C LEU A 121 -3.32 -8.23 9.95
N GLY A 122 -4.37 -8.47 10.73
CA GLY A 122 -4.49 -9.66 11.57
C GLY A 122 -4.77 -10.92 10.75
N LYS A 123 -4.55 -12.09 11.34
CA LYS A 123 -4.83 -13.38 10.69
C LYS A 123 -6.30 -13.54 10.27
N ASP A 124 -7.21 -12.90 11.02
CA ASP A 124 -8.66 -12.94 10.79
C ASP A 124 -9.18 -11.68 10.08
N SER A 125 -8.29 -10.91 9.47
CA SER A 125 -8.66 -9.67 8.82
C SER A 125 -9.62 -9.91 7.65
N ARG A 126 -10.78 -9.24 7.68
CA ARG A 126 -11.74 -9.23 6.57
C ARG A 126 -11.23 -8.47 5.34
N PHE A 127 -10.11 -7.73 5.47
CA PHE A 127 -9.44 -7.07 4.35
C PHE A 127 -8.76 -8.03 3.38
N ILE A 128 -8.46 -9.26 3.82
CA ILE A 128 -7.82 -10.25 2.96
C ILE A 128 -8.91 -11.06 2.30
N THR A 129 -9.23 -10.70 1.08
CA THR A 129 -10.14 -11.42 0.19
C THR A 129 -9.36 -11.80 -1.06
N ASP A 130 -9.88 -12.70 -1.89
CA ASP A 130 -9.31 -13.02 -3.20
C ASP A 130 -9.34 -11.85 -4.20
N MET A 131 -10.10 -10.79 -3.89
CA MET A 131 -10.09 -9.53 -4.64
C MET A 131 -9.15 -8.48 -4.03
N SER A 132 -8.57 -8.74 -2.87
CA SER A 132 -7.68 -7.83 -2.14
C SER A 132 -6.30 -8.46 -2.02
N PHE A 133 -5.37 -8.04 -2.88
CA PHE A 133 -4.01 -8.56 -2.94
C PHE A 133 -3.03 -7.88 -1.97
N VAL A 134 -3.54 -7.44 -0.82
CA VAL A 134 -2.72 -6.77 0.19
C VAL A 134 -2.08 -7.82 1.08
N THR A 135 -0.86 -8.22 0.78
CA THR A 135 -0.06 -9.13 1.61
C THR A 135 1.31 -8.54 1.87
N ASN A 136 1.90 -8.92 3.02
CA ASN A 136 3.29 -8.54 3.30
C ASN A 136 4.20 -8.97 2.17
N SER A 137 5.21 -8.17 1.87
CA SER A 137 6.12 -8.44 0.78
C SER A 137 7.55 -8.04 1.09
N ASN A 138 8.47 -8.64 0.36
CA ASN A 138 9.85 -8.22 0.26
C ASN A 138 10.15 -7.97 -1.21
N SER A 139 10.86 -6.88 -1.49
CA SER A 139 11.20 -6.51 -2.84
C SER A 139 12.70 -6.30 -2.95
N VAL A 140 13.26 -6.64 -4.10
CA VAL A 140 14.65 -6.32 -4.45
C VAL A 140 14.65 -5.51 -5.73
N GLY A 141 15.54 -4.56 -5.81
CA GLY A 141 15.72 -3.69 -6.96
C GLY A 141 17.18 -3.58 -7.37
N LEU A 142 17.40 -3.50 -8.65
CA LEU A 142 18.69 -3.19 -9.26
C LEU A 142 18.52 -2.01 -10.20
N GLY A 143 19.48 -1.11 -10.21
CA GLY A 143 19.45 0.07 -11.07
C GLY A 143 20.79 0.34 -11.71
N ALA A 144 20.76 0.96 -12.88
CA ALA A 144 21.92 1.50 -13.54
C ALA A 144 21.56 2.85 -14.16
N ALA A 145 22.44 3.81 -14.04
CA ALA A 145 22.31 5.10 -14.67
C ALA A 145 23.52 5.37 -15.56
N PHE A 146 23.26 5.84 -16.76
CA PHE A 146 24.27 6.22 -17.73
C PHE A 146 24.13 7.68 -18.14
N ARG A 147 25.17 8.47 -17.91
CA ARG A 147 25.25 9.87 -18.34
C ARG A 147 25.80 9.93 -19.74
N LEU A 148 24.91 10.12 -20.70
CA LEU A 148 25.26 10.22 -22.13
C LEU A 148 25.96 11.56 -22.42
N LYS A 149 25.41 12.65 -21.89
CA LYS A 149 25.91 14.04 -21.98
C LYS A 149 25.63 14.75 -20.65
N GLU A 150 26.16 15.95 -20.48
CA GLU A 150 25.94 16.75 -19.24
C GLU A 150 24.49 16.93 -18.88
N ARG A 151 23.60 17.02 -19.89
CA ARG A 151 22.16 17.25 -19.72
C ARG A 151 21.29 16.02 -19.98
N VAL A 152 21.90 14.85 -20.30
CA VAL A 152 21.14 13.63 -20.64
C VAL A 152 21.65 12.48 -19.78
N LYS A 153 20.77 11.98 -18.91
CA LYS A 153 20.99 10.80 -18.05
C LYS A 153 19.92 9.76 -18.37
N LEU A 154 20.33 8.55 -18.72
CA LEU A 154 19.46 7.40 -18.92
C LEU A 154 19.44 6.59 -17.62
N ASN A 155 18.27 6.21 -17.16
CA ASN A 155 18.11 5.36 -15.97
C ASN A 155 17.41 4.07 -16.37
N PHE A 156 17.96 2.95 -15.91
CA PHE A 156 17.42 1.62 -16.06
C PHE A 156 17.16 1.06 -14.66
N ALA A 157 16.03 0.42 -14.46
CA ALA A 157 15.70 -0.21 -13.19
C ALA A 157 14.97 -1.52 -13.43
N TYR A 158 15.30 -2.50 -12.61
CA TYR A 158 14.58 -3.75 -12.49
C TYR A 158 14.15 -3.91 -11.04
N PHE A 159 12.90 -4.31 -10.83
CA PHE A 159 12.31 -4.46 -9.51
C PHE A 159 11.48 -5.75 -9.47
N LYS A 160 11.69 -6.56 -8.42
CA LYS A 160 10.95 -7.79 -8.21
C LYS A 160 10.42 -7.88 -6.79
N THR A 161 9.13 -8.11 -6.66
CA THR A 161 8.44 -8.28 -5.38
C THR A 161 8.11 -9.74 -5.13
N PHE A 162 8.39 -10.21 -3.93
CA PHE A 162 8.06 -11.51 -3.40
C PHE A 162 6.99 -11.33 -2.34
N TYR A 163 5.79 -11.78 -2.61
CA TYR A 163 4.66 -11.69 -1.69
C TYR A 163 4.68 -12.83 -0.69
N GLN A 164 4.27 -12.54 0.55
CA GLN A 164 4.09 -13.57 1.55
C GLN A 164 2.96 -14.50 1.13
N HIS A 165 3.21 -15.81 1.18
CA HIS A 165 2.17 -16.78 0.94
C HIS A 165 1.10 -16.66 2.03
N TYR A 166 -0.16 -16.53 1.63
CA TYR A 166 -1.30 -16.44 2.53
C TYR A 166 -2.35 -17.47 2.13
N ARG A 167 -2.81 -18.24 3.10
CA ARG A 167 -3.90 -19.19 2.92
C ARG A 167 -4.96 -18.91 3.98
N LYS A 168 -6.19 -18.75 3.56
CA LYS A 168 -7.35 -18.59 4.40
C LYS A 168 -8.48 -19.44 3.84
N ASP A 169 -9.05 -20.30 4.68
CA ASP A 169 -10.28 -21.00 4.35
C ASP A 169 -11.44 -20.04 4.64
N MET A 170 -12.10 -19.57 3.59
CA MET A 170 -13.23 -18.66 3.70
C MET A 170 -14.52 -19.45 3.55
N ALA A 171 -15.18 -19.75 4.67
CA ALA A 171 -16.51 -20.32 4.67
C ALA A 171 -17.56 -19.32 4.16
N ASP A 172 -17.25 -18.04 4.29
CA ASP A 172 -18.13 -16.93 3.92
C ASP A 172 -17.34 -15.84 3.21
N TYR A 173 -17.64 -15.64 1.95
CA TYR A 173 -16.97 -14.71 1.07
C TYR A 173 -17.48 -13.29 1.32
N CYS A 174 -16.87 -12.56 2.26
CA CYS A 174 -17.28 -11.19 2.63
C CYS A 174 -18.75 -11.03 2.95
N ASP A 175 -19.39 -12.00 3.60
CA ASP A 175 -20.84 -12.09 3.81
C ASP A 175 -21.67 -12.12 2.50
N MET A 176 -21.02 -12.17 1.34
CA MET A 176 -21.72 -12.20 0.05
C MET A 176 -22.46 -13.51 -0.17
N LYS A 177 -21.91 -14.63 0.36
CA LYS A 177 -22.56 -15.93 0.18
C LYS A 177 -23.93 -15.99 0.86
N GLN A 178 -24.06 -15.42 2.04
CA GLN A 178 -25.37 -15.36 2.73
C GLN A 178 -26.33 -14.41 2.01
N LYS A 179 -25.85 -13.24 1.58
CA LYS A 179 -26.68 -12.29 0.81
C LYS A 179 -27.07 -12.88 -0.55
N PHE A 180 -26.17 -13.55 -1.24
CA PHE A 180 -26.44 -14.19 -2.53
C PHE A 180 -27.42 -15.36 -2.38
N ASN A 181 -27.26 -16.21 -1.37
CA ASN A 181 -28.22 -17.26 -1.04
C ASN A 181 -29.57 -16.69 -0.64
N GLY A 182 -29.61 -15.58 0.10
CA GLY A 182 -30.85 -14.85 0.43
C GLY A 182 -31.55 -14.26 -0.80
N MET A 183 -30.82 -13.85 -1.85
CA MET A 183 -31.36 -13.40 -3.13
C MET A 183 -31.90 -14.54 -3.99
N LEU A 184 -31.26 -15.71 -3.95
CA LEU A 184 -31.68 -16.86 -4.77
C LEU A 184 -32.89 -17.59 -4.19
N GLN A 185 -33.11 -17.56 -2.87
CA GLN A 185 -34.27 -18.19 -2.24
C GLN A 185 -35.63 -17.66 -2.74
N PRO A 186 -35.87 -16.33 -2.87
CA PRO A 186 -37.10 -15.82 -3.45
C PRO A 186 -37.30 -16.22 -4.91
N MET A 187 -36.22 -16.28 -5.70
CA MET A 187 -36.30 -16.68 -7.11
C MET A 187 -36.63 -18.17 -7.27
N ALA A 188 -36.07 -19.04 -6.43
CA ALA A 188 -36.38 -20.46 -6.41
C ALA A 188 -37.85 -20.71 -6.00
N GLY A 189 -38.39 -19.94 -5.06
CA GLY A 189 -39.79 -19.98 -4.67
C GLY A 189 -40.76 -19.53 -5.77
N GLN A 190 -40.36 -18.56 -6.60
CA GLN A 190 -41.16 -18.10 -7.74
C GLN A 190 -41.17 -19.10 -8.92
N LEU A 191 -40.07 -19.83 -9.13
CA LEU A 191 -40.00 -20.89 -10.14
C LEU A 191 -40.79 -22.13 -9.76
N GLN A 192 -41.03 -22.42 -8.50
CA GLN A 192 -41.85 -23.53 -8.03
C GLN A 192 -43.35 -23.21 -8.00
N ALA A 193 -43.72 -21.93 -7.99
CA ALA A 193 -45.13 -21.50 -7.99
C ALA A 193 -45.74 -21.34 -9.40
N GLY A 194 -44.98 -21.61 -10.45
CA GLY A 194 -45.36 -21.47 -11.86
C GLY A 194 -45.49 -22.78 -12.62
N VAL A 195 -45.75 -23.90 -11.94
CA VAL A 195 -46.07 -25.21 -12.56
C VAL A 195 -47.46 -25.64 -12.16
#